data_1fc99de8e13db19e430b7044a5debc55
#
_entry.id   1fc99de8e13db19e430b7044a5debc55
#
_cell.length_a   1.000
_cell.length_b   1.000
_cell.length_c   1.000
_cell.angle_alpha   90.00
_cell.angle_beta   90.00
_cell.angle_gamma   90.00
#
_symmetry.space_group_name_H-M   'P 1'
#
loop_
_entity.id
_entity.type
_entity.pdbx_description
1 polymer ?
#
loop_
_entity_poly.entity_id
_entity_poly.type
_entity_poly.pdbx_seq_one_letter_code
_entity_poly.pdbx_strand_id
1 'polypeptide(L)'
;MYEKFVRDRITQLRLKKDVSEYQMSYDLGHSRGYVYNISSGKALPPMKEFFAICDYFGITPAEYFDTEEQNPEWLRRAVDVMRELSEKDQLVILGLINRFKEK
;
A
#
# COMPACT_ATOMS: atom_id res chain seq x y z
N MET A 1 -5.19 10.90 -11.78
CA MET A 1 -5.43 10.98 -10.32
C MET A 1 -4.78 9.83 -9.58
N TYR A 2 -5.14 8.61 -9.90
CA TYR A 2 -4.55 7.43 -9.24
C TYR A 2 -3.12 7.17 -9.67
N GLU A 3 -2.74 7.57 -10.87
CA GLU A 3 -1.38 7.43 -11.39
C GLU A 3 -0.37 8.16 -10.51
N LYS A 4 -0.73 9.35 -10.03
CA LYS A 4 0.12 10.12 -9.14
C LYS A 4 0.35 9.37 -7.83
N PHE A 5 -0.67 8.72 -7.29
CA PHE A 5 -0.55 7.91 -6.07
C PHE A 5 0.46 6.79 -6.28
N VAL A 6 0.38 6.07 -7.39
CA VAL A 6 1.31 4.97 -7.70
C VAL A 6 2.75 5.48 -7.74
N ARG A 7 2.99 6.60 -8.41
CA ARG A 7 4.34 7.19 -8.53
C ARG A 7 4.90 7.63 -7.18
N ASP A 8 4.08 8.33 -6.41
CA ASP A 8 4.51 8.85 -5.11
C ASP A 8 4.77 7.69 -4.14
N ARG A 9 3.96 6.66 -4.20
CA ARG A 9 4.09 5.51 -3.32
C ARG A 9 5.36 4.71 -3.62
N ILE A 10 5.70 4.52 -4.90
CA ILE A 10 6.93 3.81 -5.25
C ILE A 10 8.16 4.58 -4.77
N THR A 11 8.12 5.90 -4.86
CA THR A 11 9.20 6.74 -4.36
C THR A 11 9.32 6.65 -2.84
N GLN A 12 8.20 6.69 -2.14
CA GLN A 12 8.16 6.56 -0.68
C GLN A 12 8.74 5.23 -0.23
N LEU A 13 8.30 4.13 -0.84
CA LEU A 13 8.78 2.79 -0.50
C LEU A 13 10.27 2.63 -0.80
N ARG A 14 10.71 3.19 -1.94
CA ARG A 14 12.11 3.15 -2.33
C ARG A 14 13.01 3.89 -1.33
N LEU A 15 12.60 5.09 -0.94
CA LEU A 15 13.35 5.87 0.03
C LEU A 15 13.40 5.17 1.40
N LYS A 16 12.31 4.54 1.79
CA LYS A 16 12.24 3.80 3.03
C LYS A 16 13.17 2.58 3.03
N LYS A 17 13.34 1.94 1.88
CA LYS A 17 14.26 0.82 1.69
C LYS A 17 15.71 1.29 1.49
N ASP A 18 15.90 2.59 1.27
CA ASP A 18 17.21 3.21 1.05
C ASP A 18 17.91 2.65 -0.19
N VAL A 19 17.19 2.58 -1.30
CA VAL A 19 17.77 2.17 -2.58
C VAL A 19 17.56 3.27 -3.63
N SER A 20 18.52 3.39 -4.55
CA SER A 20 18.41 4.33 -5.66
C SER A 20 17.46 3.79 -6.73
N GLU A 21 16.98 4.67 -7.60
CA GLU A 21 16.19 4.25 -8.77
C GLU A 21 16.98 3.30 -9.67
N TYR A 22 18.26 3.58 -9.83
CA TYR A 22 19.16 2.72 -10.60
C TYR A 22 19.26 1.33 -9.98
N GLN A 23 19.54 1.26 -8.68
CA GLN A 23 19.68 -0.01 -7.99
C GLN A 23 18.39 -0.83 -8.02
N MET A 24 17.27 -0.18 -7.79
CA MET A 24 15.98 -0.86 -7.85
C MET A 24 15.69 -1.41 -9.25
N SER A 25 15.98 -0.63 -10.30
CA SER A 25 15.81 -1.08 -11.68
C SER A 25 16.67 -2.32 -11.96
N TYR A 26 17.91 -2.30 -11.52
CA TYR A 26 18.82 -3.42 -11.65
C TYR A 26 18.30 -4.65 -10.91
N ASP A 27 17.90 -4.49 -9.66
CA ASP A 27 17.39 -5.58 -8.82
C ASP A 27 16.16 -6.26 -9.44
N LEU A 28 15.33 -5.48 -10.12
CA LEU A 28 14.12 -5.97 -10.78
C LEU A 28 14.42 -6.59 -12.17
N GLY A 29 15.67 -6.54 -12.61
CA GLY A 29 16.05 -7.10 -13.91
C GLY A 29 15.66 -6.25 -15.10
N HIS A 30 15.47 -4.96 -14.90
CA HIS A 30 15.08 -4.01 -15.94
C HIS A 30 16.21 -3.08 -16.35
N SER A 31 15.98 -2.29 -17.39
CA SER A 31 16.93 -1.28 -17.84
C SER A 31 17.10 -0.18 -16.78
N ARG A 32 18.22 0.52 -16.87
CA ARG A 32 18.65 1.53 -15.90
C ARG A 32 17.59 2.60 -15.59
N GLY A 33 16.81 3.00 -16.59
CA GLY A 33 15.82 4.05 -16.45
C GLY A 33 14.42 3.58 -16.08
N TYR A 34 14.24 2.29 -15.80
CA TYR A 34 12.91 1.71 -15.60
C TYR A 34 12.13 2.37 -14.47
N VAL A 35 12.74 2.45 -13.28
CA VAL A 35 12.07 3.03 -12.11
C VAL A 35 11.85 4.53 -12.29
N TYR A 36 12.81 5.22 -12.90
CA TYR A 36 12.66 6.65 -13.19
C TYR A 36 11.47 6.90 -14.13
N ASN A 37 11.27 6.05 -15.13
CA ASN A 37 10.12 6.20 -16.03
C ASN A 37 8.79 6.08 -15.30
N ILE A 38 8.72 5.26 -14.24
CA ILE A 38 7.53 5.17 -13.40
C ILE A 38 7.41 6.42 -12.52
N SER A 39 8.46 6.76 -11.79
CA SER A 39 8.40 7.87 -10.82
C SER A 39 8.22 9.23 -11.49
N SER A 40 8.70 9.40 -12.72
CA SER A 40 8.55 10.65 -13.47
C SER A 40 7.20 10.77 -14.19
N GLY A 41 6.40 9.70 -14.20
CA GLY A 41 5.08 9.72 -14.81
C GLY A 41 5.05 9.32 -16.28
N LYS A 42 6.16 8.86 -16.85
CA LYS A 42 6.21 8.44 -18.26
C LYS A 42 5.49 7.12 -18.50
N ALA A 43 5.45 6.24 -17.51
CA ALA A 43 4.85 4.93 -17.66
C ALA A 43 4.33 4.43 -16.32
N LEU A 44 3.32 3.55 -16.38
CA LEU A 44 2.89 2.76 -15.24
C LEU A 44 3.34 1.32 -15.46
N PRO A 45 3.67 0.58 -14.40
CA PRO A 45 4.05 -0.82 -14.57
C PRO A 45 2.84 -1.66 -14.99
N PRO A 46 2.99 -2.62 -15.91
CA PRO A 46 1.97 -3.65 -16.11
C PRO A 46 1.73 -4.43 -14.82
N MET A 47 0.58 -5.07 -14.69
CA MET A 47 0.21 -5.77 -13.45
C MET A 47 1.25 -6.80 -13.01
N LYS A 48 1.80 -7.58 -13.94
CA LYS A 48 2.83 -8.56 -13.62
C LYS A 48 4.06 -7.91 -12.98
N GLU A 49 4.49 -6.79 -13.54
CA GLU A 49 5.64 -6.05 -13.01
C GLU A 49 5.29 -5.37 -11.70
N PHE A 50 4.05 -4.89 -11.57
CA PHE A 50 3.57 -4.30 -10.31
C PHE A 50 3.65 -5.32 -9.17
N PHE A 51 3.24 -6.56 -9.41
CA PHE A 51 3.35 -7.61 -8.39
C PHE A 51 4.80 -7.88 -8.01
N ALA A 52 5.71 -7.86 -8.99
CA ALA A 52 7.14 -8.01 -8.72
C ALA A 52 7.67 -6.84 -7.87
N ILE A 53 7.18 -5.64 -8.10
CA ILE A 53 7.54 -4.48 -7.28
C ILE A 53 7.07 -4.65 -5.83
N CYS A 54 5.85 -5.13 -5.64
CA CYS A 54 5.34 -5.43 -4.30
C CYS A 54 6.21 -6.47 -3.59
N ASP A 55 6.57 -7.55 -4.30
CA ASP A 55 7.45 -8.58 -3.77
C ASP A 55 8.82 -8.01 -3.40
N TYR A 56 9.34 -7.13 -4.23
CA TYR A 56 10.62 -6.46 -3.97
C TYR A 56 10.61 -5.70 -2.64
N PHE A 57 9.50 -5.04 -2.34
CA PHE A 57 9.34 -4.31 -1.08
C PHE A 57 8.83 -5.17 0.08
N GLY A 58 8.51 -6.44 -0.18
CA GLY A 58 7.99 -7.33 0.86
C GLY A 58 6.60 -6.96 1.35
N ILE A 59 5.77 -6.41 0.47
CA ILE A 59 4.40 -6.00 0.80
C ILE A 59 3.41 -6.63 -0.17
N THR A 60 2.14 -6.67 0.24
CA THR A 60 1.05 -7.08 -0.65
C THR A 60 0.58 -5.91 -1.51
N PRO A 61 -0.11 -6.17 -2.64
CA PRO A 61 -0.75 -5.10 -3.39
C PRO A 61 -1.70 -4.25 -2.55
N ALA A 62 -2.43 -4.86 -1.61
CA ALA A 62 -3.30 -4.13 -0.70
C ALA A 62 -2.49 -3.14 0.15
N GLU A 63 -1.36 -3.57 0.68
CA GLU A 63 -0.48 -2.71 1.47
C GLU A 63 0.13 -1.58 0.63
N TYR A 64 0.38 -1.84 -0.64
CA TYR A 64 0.88 -0.80 -1.55
C TYR A 64 -0.08 0.40 -1.61
N PHE A 65 -1.38 0.13 -1.67
CA PHE A 65 -2.41 1.17 -1.77
C PHE A 65 -2.96 1.63 -0.43
N ASP A 66 -2.44 1.09 0.66
CA ASP A 66 -2.93 1.40 1.98
C ASP A 66 -2.35 2.73 2.48
N THR A 67 -3.24 3.59 2.98
CA THR A 67 -2.87 4.88 3.55
C THR A 67 -2.93 4.86 5.07
N GLU A 68 -2.82 3.70 5.68
CA GLU A 68 -2.91 3.52 7.15
C GLU A 68 -1.93 4.38 7.94
N GLU A 69 -0.86 4.84 7.32
CA GLU A 69 0.09 5.73 7.97
C GLU A 69 -0.57 7.00 8.55
N GLN A 70 -1.75 7.35 8.04
CA GLN A 70 -2.51 8.49 8.51
C GLN A 70 -3.47 8.14 9.65
N ASN A 71 -3.63 6.85 9.95
CA ASN A 71 -4.54 6.40 10.99
C ASN A 71 -3.79 6.18 12.31
N PRO A 72 -4.41 6.54 13.45
CA PRO A 72 -3.81 6.25 14.76
C PRO A 72 -3.59 4.74 14.95
N GLU A 73 -2.55 4.40 15.70
CA GLU A 73 -2.23 3.00 15.96
C GLU A 73 -3.39 2.24 16.60
N TRP A 74 -4.11 2.88 17.54
CA TRP A 74 -5.24 2.23 18.21
C TRP A 74 -6.33 1.83 17.21
N LEU A 75 -6.56 2.64 16.17
CA LEU A 75 -7.57 2.34 15.16
C LEU A 75 -7.15 1.15 14.31
N ARG A 76 -5.88 1.09 13.92
CA ARG A 76 -5.35 -0.05 13.16
C ARG A 76 -5.45 -1.34 13.97
N ARG A 77 -5.13 -1.27 15.26
CA ARG A 77 -5.25 -2.42 16.14
C ARG A 77 -6.69 -2.87 16.31
N ALA A 78 -7.62 -1.92 16.41
CA ALA A 78 -9.04 -2.24 16.50
C ALA A 78 -9.52 -2.99 15.26
N VAL A 79 -9.12 -2.53 14.07
CA VAL A 79 -9.48 -3.19 12.81
C VAL A 79 -8.89 -4.60 12.76
N ASP A 80 -7.63 -4.76 13.15
CA ASP A 80 -6.98 -6.08 13.12
C ASP A 80 -7.69 -7.08 14.05
N VAL A 81 -8.06 -6.64 15.25
CA VAL A 81 -8.80 -7.48 16.20
C VAL A 81 -10.17 -7.83 15.64
N MET A 82 -10.87 -6.87 15.02
CA MET A 82 -12.17 -7.13 14.42
C MET A 82 -12.12 -8.18 13.32
N ARG A 83 -11.02 -8.22 12.55
CA ARG A 83 -10.85 -9.23 11.48
C ARG A 83 -10.79 -10.65 12.02
N GLU A 84 -10.39 -10.84 13.27
CA GLU A 84 -10.31 -12.14 13.91
C GLU A 84 -11.65 -12.63 14.45
N LEU A 85 -12.65 -11.75 14.51
CA LEU A 85 -13.97 -12.09 15.05
C LEU A 85 -14.83 -12.77 13.97
N SER A 86 -15.83 -13.53 14.44
CA SER A 86 -16.84 -14.08 13.55
C SER A 86 -17.64 -12.95 12.89
N GLU A 87 -18.22 -13.23 11.72
CA GLU A 87 -19.08 -12.25 11.04
C GLU A 87 -20.22 -11.78 11.95
N LYS A 88 -20.79 -12.70 12.72
CA LYS A 88 -21.88 -12.39 13.67
C LYS A 88 -21.43 -11.35 14.69
N ASP A 89 -20.25 -11.54 15.27
CA ASP A 89 -19.70 -10.62 16.27
C ASP A 89 -19.33 -9.27 15.66
N GLN A 90 -18.79 -9.28 14.45
CA GLN A 90 -18.50 -8.05 13.71
C GLN A 90 -19.76 -7.21 13.50
N LEU A 91 -20.87 -7.86 13.15
CA LEU A 91 -22.14 -7.17 12.94
C LEU A 91 -22.71 -6.59 14.25
N VAL A 92 -22.51 -7.29 15.37
CA VAL A 92 -22.90 -6.77 16.68
C VAL A 92 -22.15 -5.49 17.02
N ILE A 93 -20.83 -5.50 16.82
CA ILE A 93 -19.99 -4.31 17.07
C ILE A 93 -20.38 -3.16 16.16
N LEU A 94 -20.60 -3.45 14.86
CA LEU A 94 -21.02 -2.44 13.91
C LEU A 94 -22.35 -1.81 14.32
N GLY A 95 -23.29 -2.61 14.82
CA GLY A 95 -24.56 -2.13 15.34
C GLY A 95 -24.39 -1.17 16.51
N LEU A 96 -23.46 -1.47 17.42
CA LEU A 96 -23.15 -0.59 18.55
C LEU A 96 -22.56 0.74 18.07
N ILE A 97 -21.63 0.69 17.14
CA ILE A 97 -21.01 1.90 16.57
C ILE A 97 -22.07 2.79 15.94
N ASN A 98 -22.96 2.22 15.14
CA ASN A 98 -24.05 2.95 14.52
C ASN A 98 -24.98 3.58 15.53
N ARG A 99 -25.25 2.88 16.62
CA ARG A 99 -26.09 3.39 17.70
C ARG A 99 -25.47 4.64 18.35
N PHE A 100 -24.15 4.62 18.59
CA PHE A 100 -23.46 5.79 19.12
C PHE A 100 -23.46 6.96 18.15
N LYS A 101 -23.38 6.66 16.86
CA LYS A 101 -23.38 7.68 15.82
C LYS A 101 -24.72 8.45 15.74
N GLU A 102 -25.82 7.79 16.06
CA GLU A 102 -27.17 8.37 16.00
C GLU A 102 -27.45 9.39 17.12
N LYS A 103 -26.56 9.50 18.08
CA LYS A 103 -26.65 10.52 19.13
C LYS A 103 -25.99 11.81 18.64
#